data_cfa7dae50d73f8ae3131bf03c4ebbff0
#
_entry.id   cfa7dae50d73f8ae3131bf03c4ebbff0
#
_cell.length_a   1.000
_cell.length_b   1.000
_cell.length_c   1.000
_cell.angle_alpha   90.00
_cell.angle_beta   90.00
_cell.angle_gamma   90.00
#
_symmetry.space_group_name_H-M   'P 1'
#
loop_
_entity.id
_entity.type
_entity.pdbx_description
1 polymer ?
#
loop_
_entity_poly.entity_id
_entity_poly.type
_entity_poly.pdbx_seq_one_letter_code
_entity_poly.pdbx_strand_id
1 'polypeptide(L)'
;MKTFLTSILVIISFGLFAQQPDTRYFELRIYYCYPGRLDALIERFQNNTTRIFEKHGMENMGYWLPTKNDKNALYYILAYPNKEAREKSWNAFAADPEWKEVAAKSEASGKIVEAVTSVFMNASDILPMIKTASGKNNVYELRTYTCLPGRLPNLITRFKNHTLKLFEKQHMENIAYFTSIENEGQSKLVYLLAHKSEEEAAKSWTAFRVDPTWIAARDASEKDGKIVEKVESVFLKPLSFSKMK
;
A
#
# COMPACT_ATOMS: atom_id res chain seq x y z
N MET A 1 59.52 -40.91 -6.08
CA MET A 1 58.28 -40.66 -5.39
C MET A 1 57.64 -39.42 -6.02
N LYS A 2 56.55 -39.60 -6.82
CA LYS A 2 55.81 -38.47 -7.42
C LYS A 2 54.56 -38.24 -6.59
N THR A 3 54.50 -37.14 -5.87
CA THR A 3 53.34 -36.71 -5.08
C THR A 3 52.30 -36.04 -6.00
N PHE A 4 51.13 -36.69 -6.13
CA PHE A 4 49.97 -36.10 -6.81
C PHE A 4 49.23 -35.20 -5.83
N LEU A 5 49.19 -33.87 -6.12
CA LEU A 5 48.35 -32.92 -5.42
C LEU A 5 46.96 -32.97 -6.06
N THR A 6 45.96 -33.48 -5.35
CA THR A 6 44.57 -33.48 -5.78
C THR A 6 43.92 -32.16 -5.31
N SER A 7 43.71 -31.22 -6.23
CA SER A 7 42.96 -29.99 -5.94
C SER A 7 41.46 -30.29 -5.88
N ILE A 8 40.86 -30.15 -4.71
CA ILE A 8 39.41 -30.23 -4.52
C ILE A 8 38.81 -28.88 -4.92
N LEU A 9 38.08 -28.86 -6.02
CA LEU A 9 37.29 -27.69 -6.47
C LEU A 9 35.96 -27.66 -5.69
N VAL A 10 35.84 -26.78 -4.70
CA VAL A 10 34.57 -26.52 -3.99
C VAL A 10 33.69 -25.62 -4.85
N ILE A 11 32.68 -26.20 -5.49
CA ILE A 11 31.65 -25.44 -6.22
C ILE A 11 30.64 -24.93 -5.19
N ILE A 12 30.76 -23.66 -4.84
CA ILE A 12 29.74 -22.95 -4.06
C ILE A 12 28.60 -22.57 -5.00
N SER A 13 27.55 -23.38 -5.02
CA SER A 13 26.30 -23.03 -5.70
C SER A 13 25.58 -21.93 -4.91
N PHE A 14 25.64 -20.69 -5.37
CA PHE A 14 24.74 -19.64 -4.93
C PHE A 14 23.34 -19.97 -5.45
N GLY A 15 22.53 -20.55 -4.58
CA GLY A 15 21.10 -20.68 -4.84
C GLY A 15 20.48 -19.28 -4.96
N LEU A 16 20.01 -18.92 -6.14
CA LEU A 16 19.11 -17.77 -6.33
C LEU A 16 17.81 -18.13 -5.58
N PHE A 17 17.69 -17.69 -4.33
CA PHE A 17 16.41 -17.71 -3.64
C PHE A 17 15.50 -16.72 -4.38
N ALA A 18 14.64 -17.22 -5.24
CA ALA A 18 13.55 -16.45 -5.80
C ALA A 18 12.70 -15.94 -4.61
N GLN A 19 12.62 -14.63 -4.46
CA GLN A 19 11.87 -14.00 -3.39
C GLN A 19 10.40 -14.38 -3.56
N GLN A 20 9.82 -15.07 -2.56
CA GLN A 20 8.41 -15.49 -2.61
C GLN A 20 7.51 -14.25 -2.59
N PRO A 21 6.46 -14.23 -3.43
CA PRO A 21 5.48 -13.15 -3.40
C PRO A 21 4.83 -13.04 -2.02
N ASP A 22 4.49 -11.83 -1.60
CA ASP A 22 3.72 -11.59 -0.39
C ASP A 22 2.29 -12.15 -0.56
N THR A 23 1.93 -13.14 0.24
CA THR A 23 0.64 -13.84 0.17
C THR A 23 -0.38 -13.37 1.19
N ARG A 24 -0.03 -12.34 1.98
CA ARG A 24 -0.94 -11.78 2.98
C ARG A 24 -2.17 -11.14 2.34
N TYR A 25 -3.24 -11.12 3.11
CA TYR A 25 -4.47 -10.40 2.80
C TYR A 25 -4.39 -8.98 3.36
N PHE A 26 -4.69 -7.98 2.58
CA PHE A 26 -4.56 -6.58 2.95
C PHE A 26 -5.93 -5.88 2.97
N GLU A 27 -6.06 -4.91 3.87
CA GLU A 27 -7.23 -4.04 3.95
C GLU A 27 -6.78 -2.58 4.07
N LEU A 28 -7.05 -1.78 3.03
CA LEU A 28 -6.97 -0.33 3.11
C LEU A 28 -8.26 0.17 3.73
N ARG A 29 -8.15 0.91 4.82
CA ARG A 29 -9.29 1.55 5.48
C ARG A 29 -9.13 3.06 5.48
N ILE A 30 -10.24 3.74 5.22
CA ILE A 30 -10.34 5.19 5.26
C ILE A 30 -11.45 5.52 6.24
N TYR A 31 -11.08 6.18 7.33
CA TYR A 31 -12.02 6.67 8.32
C TYR A 31 -12.28 8.15 8.08
N TYR A 32 -13.53 8.50 7.94
CA TYR A 32 -13.99 9.89 7.86
C TYR A 32 -14.54 10.29 9.21
N CYS A 33 -14.01 11.37 9.80
CA CYS A 33 -14.40 11.82 11.11
C CYS A 33 -15.43 12.94 11.03
N TYR A 34 -16.29 13.01 12.04
CA TYR A 34 -17.07 14.21 12.26
C TYR A 34 -16.17 15.46 12.43
N PRO A 35 -16.65 16.68 12.10
CA PRO A 35 -15.87 17.91 12.25
C PRO A 35 -15.26 18.04 13.66
N GLY A 36 -13.96 18.34 13.72
CA GLY A 36 -13.22 18.50 14.96
C GLY A 36 -12.91 17.21 15.73
N ARG A 37 -13.18 16.02 15.15
CA ARG A 37 -12.96 14.73 15.86
C ARG A 37 -11.72 13.94 15.38
N LEU A 38 -11.00 14.44 14.40
CA LEU A 38 -9.84 13.76 13.83
C LEU A 38 -8.71 13.58 14.85
N ASP A 39 -8.40 14.59 15.65
CA ASP A 39 -7.33 14.51 16.66
C ASP A 39 -7.64 13.45 17.72
N ALA A 40 -8.90 13.36 18.16
CA ALA A 40 -9.34 12.31 19.09
C ALA A 40 -9.21 10.91 18.48
N LEU A 41 -9.42 10.77 17.16
CA LEU A 41 -9.17 9.51 16.45
C LEU A 41 -7.69 9.17 16.44
N ILE A 42 -6.82 10.13 16.08
CA ILE A 42 -5.37 9.94 16.02
C ILE A 42 -4.84 9.53 17.40
N GLU A 43 -5.24 10.23 18.46
CA GLU A 43 -4.86 9.90 19.83
C GLU A 43 -5.30 8.49 20.24
N ARG A 44 -6.54 8.11 19.91
CA ARG A 44 -7.05 6.75 20.17
C ARG A 44 -6.23 5.69 19.44
N PHE A 45 -5.85 5.93 18.18
CA PHE A 45 -5.00 5.00 17.42
C PHE A 45 -3.61 4.91 18.03
N GLN A 46 -2.96 6.04 18.28
CA GLN A 46 -1.60 6.11 18.80
C GLN A 46 -1.45 5.41 20.15
N ASN A 47 -2.38 5.68 21.08
CA ASN A 47 -2.26 5.25 22.47
C ASN A 47 -2.84 3.85 22.72
N ASN A 48 -3.78 3.39 21.88
CA ASN A 48 -4.54 2.17 22.17
C ASN A 48 -4.76 1.28 20.95
N THR A 49 -5.39 1.79 19.88
CA THR A 49 -5.97 0.95 18.83
C THR A 49 -4.92 0.11 18.10
N THR A 50 -3.75 0.68 17.78
CA THR A 50 -2.67 -0.04 17.09
C THR A 50 -2.20 -1.25 17.90
N ARG A 51 -2.02 -1.11 19.19
CA ARG A 51 -1.62 -2.19 20.09
C ARG A 51 -2.72 -3.26 20.23
N ILE A 52 -3.99 -2.83 20.33
CA ILE A 52 -5.12 -3.76 20.43
C ILE A 52 -5.30 -4.51 19.11
N PHE A 53 -5.05 -3.89 17.96
CA PHE A 53 -5.01 -4.57 16.68
C PHE A 53 -3.97 -5.69 16.65
N GLU A 54 -2.73 -5.41 17.09
CA GLU A 54 -1.67 -6.43 17.18
C GLU A 54 -2.02 -7.57 18.16
N LYS A 55 -2.64 -7.25 19.30
CA LYS A 55 -3.16 -8.25 20.25
C LYS A 55 -4.11 -9.25 19.58
N HIS A 56 -4.87 -8.82 18.59
CA HIS A 56 -5.82 -9.64 17.85
C HIS A 56 -5.29 -10.13 16.48
N GLY A 57 -3.97 -10.09 16.26
CA GLY A 57 -3.33 -10.65 15.06
C GLY A 57 -3.50 -9.82 13.79
N MET A 58 -3.83 -8.54 13.90
CA MET A 58 -3.82 -7.59 12.80
C MET A 58 -2.43 -6.94 12.71
N GLU A 59 -1.80 -7.01 11.55
CA GLU A 59 -0.51 -6.37 11.35
C GLU A 59 -0.70 -4.92 10.90
N ASN A 60 -0.17 -3.97 11.68
CA ASN A 60 -0.17 -2.55 11.33
C ASN A 60 0.89 -2.28 10.26
N MET A 61 0.48 -1.93 9.03
CA MET A 61 1.39 -1.60 7.94
C MET A 61 1.76 -0.12 7.92
N GLY A 62 0.78 0.76 7.91
CA GLY A 62 1.01 2.19 7.91
C GLY A 62 -0.25 3.01 8.16
N TYR A 63 -0.03 4.26 8.60
CA TYR A 63 -1.06 5.23 8.98
C TYR A 63 -0.70 6.60 8.46
N TRP A 64 -1.64 7.26 7.76
CA TRP A 64 -1.38 8.53 7.09
C TRP A 64 -2.57 9.46 7.16
N LEU A 65 -2.28 10.77 7.07
CA LEU A 65 -3.27 11.80 6.80
C LEU A 65 -3.06 12.36 5.41
N PRO A 66 -4.14 12.65 4.66
CA PRO A 66 -4.04 13.44 3.45
C PRO A 66 -3.34 14.78 3.72
N THR A 67 -2.48 15.23 2.82
CA THR A 67 -1.84 16.55 2.92
C THR A 67 -2.85 17.68 2.79
N LYS A 68 -3.92 17.44 2.01
CA LYS A 68 -5.14 18.26 1.95
C LYS A 68 -6.28 17.42 2.50
N ASN A 69 -6.63 17.63 3.76
CA ASN A 69 -7.55 16.76 4.50
C ASN A 69 -8.92 17.43 4.77
N ASP A 70 -9.57 17.88 3.72
CA ASP A 70 -10.87 18.55 3.80
C ASP A 70 -12.00 17.63 4.31
N LYS A 71 -11.78 16.32 4.27
CA LYS A 71 -12.74 15.29 4.72
C LYS A 71 -12.46 14.76 6.12
N ASN A 72 -11.52 15.33 6.87
CA ASN A 72 -11.10 14.82 8.19
C ASN A 72 -10.81 13.29 8.16
N ALA A 73 -10.04 12.85 7.18
CA ALA A 73 -9.84 11.43 6.92
C ALA A 73 -8.52 10.92 7.49
N LEU A 74 -8.55 9.69 8.03
CA LEU A 74 -7.39 8.87 8.37
C LEU A 74 -7.33 7.69 7.42
N TYR A 75 -6.18 7.49 6.75
CA TYR A 75 -5.88 6.35 5.90
C TYR A 75 -4.97 5.38 6.62
N TYR A 76 -5.26 4.09 6.55
CA TYR A 76 -4.36 3.08 7.09
C TYR A 76 -4.50 1.75 6.35
N ILE A 77 -3.44 0.95 6.40
CA ILE A 77 -3.40 -0.40 5.83
C ILE A 77 -3.09 -1.39 6.94
N LEU A 78 -3.89 -2.45 7.01
CA LEU A 78 -3.66 -3.63 7.82
C LEU A 78 -3.36 -4.83 6.93
N ALA A 79 -2.55 -5.77 7.45
CA ALA A 79 -2.31 -7.05 6.83
C ALA A 79 -2.71 -8.20 7.75
N TYR A 80 -3.09 -9.32 7.13
CA TYR A 80 -3.54 -10.54 7.78
C TYR A 80 -2.98 -11.75 7.04
N PRO A 81 -2.80 -12.90 7.69
CA PRO A 81 -2.39 -14.12 6.99
C PRO A 81 -3.30 -14.49 5.81
N ASN A 82 -4.62 -14.34 5.97
CA ASN A 82 -5.65 -14.59 4.97
C ASN A 82 -6.97 -13.92 5.36
N LYS A 83 -8.02 -14.08 4.54
CA LYS A 83 -9.36 -13.52 4.77
C LYS A 83 -10.00 -14.04 6.06
N GLU A 84 -9.90 -15.33 6.33
CA GLU A 84 -10.48 -15.97 7.52
C GLU A 84 -9.84 -15.43 8.81
N ALA A 85 -8.51 -15.24 8.79
CA ALA A 85 -7.79 -14.62 9.90
C ALA A 85 -8.25 -13.17 10.14
N ARG A 86 -8.48 -12.42 9.06
CA ARG A 86 -9.05 -11.05 9.14
C ARG A 86 -10.40 -11.05 9.84
N GLU A 87 -11.33 -11.91 9.44
CA GLU A 87 -12.67 -11.98 10.03
C GLU A 87 -12.61 -12.36 11.51
N LYS A 88 -11.79 -13.35 11.87
CA LYS A 88 -11.55 -13.75 13.25
C LYS A 88 -10.97 -12.60 14.09
N SER A 89 -10.00 -11.88 13.56
CA SER A 89 -9.34 -10.76 14.24
C SER A 89 -10.33 -9.62 14.54
N TRP A 90 -11.14 -9.23 13.56
CA TRP A 90 -12.13 -8.18 13.75
C TRP A 90 -13.22 -8.57 14.76
N ASN A 91 -13.69 -9.81 14.73
CA ASN A 91 -14.67 -10.30 15.70
C ASN A 91 -14.09 -10.29 17.13
N ALA A 92 -12.84 -10.74 17.30
CA ALA A 92 -12.16 -10.72 18.59
C ALA A 92 -11.91 -9.29 19.08
N PHE A 93 -11.46 -8.38 18.21
CA PHE A 93 -11.28 -6.97 18.52
C PHE A 93 -12.59 -6.30 18.96
N ALA A 94 -13.69 -6.52 18.23
CA ALA A 94 -15.00 -5.94 18.58
C ALA A 94 -15.55 -6.47 19.91
N ALA A 95 -15.21 -7.69 20.29
CA ALA A 95 -15.62 -8.30 21.55
C ALA A 95 -14.73 -7.90 22.74
N ASP A 96 -13.52 -7.38 22.49
CA ASP A 96 -12.52 -7.07 23.53
C ASP A 96 -13.03 -6.03 24.52
N PRO A 97 -13.08 -6.34 25.86
CA PRO A 97 -13.48 -5.38 26.88
C PRO A 97 -12.62 -4.13 26.92
N GLU A 98 -11.30 -4.26 26.69
CA GLU A 98 -10.37 -3.14 26.65
C GLU A 98 -10.70 -2.18 25.50
N TRP A 99 -10.98 -2.73 24.30
CA TRP A 99 -11.42 -1.91 23.17
C TRP A 99 -12.72 -1.17 23.47
N LYS A 100 -13.71 -1.85 24.07
CA LYS A 100 -15.00 -1.24 24.43
C LYS A 100 -14.82 -0.08 25.39
N GLU A 101 -13.95 -0.21 26.40
CA GLU A 101 -13.63 0.87 27.33
C GLU A 101 -12.95 2.06 26.63
N VAL A 102 -11.94 1.79 25.79
CA VAL A 102 -11.23 2.80 24.99
C VAL A 102 -12.19 3.54 24.07
N ALA A 103 -13.06 2.82 23.36
CA ALA A 103 -14.06 3.40 22.48
C ALA A 103 -15.02 4.30 23.26
N ALA A 104 -15.59 3.82 24.37
CA ALA A 104 -16.50 4.57 25.22
C ALA A 104 -15.87 5.87 25.75
N LYS A 105 -14.63 5.79 26.27
CA LYS A 105 -13.89 6.96 26.76
C LYS A 105 -13.65 8.00 25.67
N SER A 106 -13.18 7.57 24.48
CA SER A 106 -12.85 8.46 23.39
C SER A 106 -14.08 9.10 22.75
N GLU A 107 -15.25 8.47 22.89
CA GLU A 107 -16.53 8.94 22.34
C GLU A 107 -17.48 9.54 23.40
N ALA A 108 -17.01 9.76 24.63
CA ALA A 108 -17.81 10.36 25.69
C ALA A 108 -18.37 11.76 25.34
N SER A 109 -17.65 12.53 24.51
CA SER A 109 -18.09 13.83 23.99
C SER A 109 -18.76 13.78 22.61
N GLY A 110 -19.13 12.58 22.14
CA GLY A 110 -19.77 12.33 20.85
C GLY A 110 -18.98 11.39 19.96
N LYS A 111 -19.64 10.86 18.93
CA LYS A 111 -19.03 9.95 17.96
C LYS A 111 -17.83 10.58 17.26
N ILE A 112 -16.81 9.76 17.00
CA ILE A 112 -15.60 10.19 16.30
C ILE A 112 -15.72 9.93 14.80
N VAL A 113 -16.11 8.72 14.41
CA VAL A 113 -16.12 8.26 13.01
C VAL A 113 -17.54 8.37 12.46
N GLU A 114 -17.66 9.08 11.35
CA GLU A 114 -18.90 9.23 10.59
C GLU A 114 -19.10 8.10 9.58
N ALA A 115 -18.05 7.79 8.82
CA ALA A 115 -18.09 6.77 7.78
C ALA A 115 -16.75 6.04 7.66
N VAL A 116 -16.81 4.82 7.12
CA VAL A 116 -15.64 3.97 6.84
C VAL A 116 -15.72 3.43 5.42
N THR A 117 -14.63 3.57 4.68
CA THR A 117 -14.43 2.85 3.42
C THR A 117 -13.38 1.77 3.64
N SER A 118 -13.63 0.55 3.15
CA SER A 118 -12.67 -0.56 3.15
C SER A 118 -12.44 -1.05 1.74
N VAL A 119 -11.16 -1.25 1.37
CA VAL A 119 -10.76 -1.89 0.12
C VAL A 119 -9.94 -3.12 0.47
N PHE A 120 -10.43 -4.28 0.06
CA PHE A 120 -9.73 -5.55 0.27
C PHE A 120 -8.79 -5.83 -0.89
N MET A 121 -7.59 -6.31 -0.58
CA MET A 121 -6.51 -6.39 -1.57
C MET A 121 -5.61 -7.61 -1.35
N ASN A 122 -5.05 -8.11 -2.45
CA ASN A 122 -3.88 -8.99 -2.44
C ASN A 122 -2.66 -8.21 -2.89
N ALA A 123 -1.46 -8.61 -2.42
CA ALA A 123 -0.23 -8.08 -3.00
C ALA A 123 -0.16 -8.42 -4.49
N SER A 124 0.31 -7.47 -5.28
CA SER A 124 0.53 -7.69 -6.71
C SER A 124 1.96 -8.17 -6.96
N ASP A 125 2.13 -9.07 -7.90
CA ASP A 125 3.45 -9.53 -8.36
C ASP A 125 4.24 -8.49 -9.19
N ILE A 126 3.73 -7.27 -9.29
CA ILE A 126 4.45 -6.11 -9.83
C ILE A 126 5.70 -5.83 -9.00
N LEU A 127 5.55 -5.84 -7.67
CA LEU A 127 6.65 -5.69 -6.72
C LEU A 127 6.55 -6.82 -5.71
N PRO A 128 7.53 -7.73 -5.64
CA PRO A 128 7.43 -8.95 -4.83
C PRO A 128 7.37 -8.69 -3.33
N MET A 129 7.84 -7.53 -2.87
CA MET A 129 7.81 -7.15 -1.45
C MET A 129 7.41 -5.69 -1.27
N ILE A 130 6.66 -5.44 -0.21
CA ILE A 130 6.40 -4.08 0.27
C ILE A 130 7.69 -3.50 0.83
N LYS A 131 8.06 -2.30 0.38
CA LYS A 131 9.26 -1.58 0.82
C LYS A 131 8.91 -0.52 1.85
N THR A 132 9.89 -0.12 2.65
CA THR A 132 9.85 1.12 3.41
C THR A 132 10.55 2.20 2.60
N ALA A 133 10.03 3.42 2.61
CA ALA A 133 10.66 4.53 1.90
C ALA A 133 12.09 4.80 2.40
N SER A 134 13.00 5.10 1.48
CA SER A 134 14.43 5.26 1.78
C SER A 134 14.78 6.58 2.47
N GLY A 135 13.92 7.59 2.34
CA GLY A 135 14.13 8.94 2.89
C GLY A 135 13.41 9.19 4.20
N LYS A 136 13.82 10.27 4.90
CA LYS A 136 13.08 10.81 6.04
C LYS A 136 12.12 11.91 5.55
N ASN A 137 10.95 12.01 6.18
CA ASN A 137 9.92 13.02 5.86
C ASN A 137 9.35 12.94 4.44
N ASN A 138 9.29 11.73 3.87
CA ASN A 138 8.67 11.52 2.58
C ASN A 138 7.17 11.84 2.60
N VAL A 139 6.68 12.25 1.42
CA VAL A 139 5.26 12.30 1.12
C VAL A 139 4.92 11.04 0.33
N TYR A 140 3.93 10.30 0.76
CA TYR A 140 3.42 9.16 0.03
C TYR A 140 2.34 9.61 -0.96
N GLU A 141 2.24 8.91 -2.07
CA GLU A 141 1.14 9.07 -3.01
C GLU A 141 0.42 7.73 -3.17
N LEU A 142 -0.80 7.66 -2.65
CA LEU A 142 -1.68 6.52 -2.87
C LEU A 142 -2.44 6.74 -4.17
N ARG A 143 -2.29 5.80 -5.10
CA ARG A 143 -2.95 5.84 -6.39
C ARG A 143 -3.85 4.63 -6.58
N THR A 144 -5.04 4.87 -7.10
CA THR A 144 -6.01 3.83 -7.44
C THR A 144 -6.36 3.93 -8.93
N TYR A 145 -6.06 2.88 -9.67
CA TYR A 145 -6.40 2.77 -11.09
C TYR A 145 -7.56 1.77 -11.22
N THR A 146 -8.74 2.26 -11.58
CA THR A 146 -9.87 1.42 -11.95
C THR A 146 -9.71 0.99 -13.40
N CYS A 147 -9.63 -0.32 -13.65
CA CYS A 147 -9.46 -0.87 -14.98
C CYS A 147 -10.81 -1.09 -15.67
N LEU A 148 -10.81 -1.00 -17.00
CA LEU A 148 -11.90 -1.54 -17.78
C LEU A 148 -11.98 -3.07 -17.59
N PRO A 149 -13.16 -3.70 -17.74
CA PRO A 149 -13.34 -5.14 -17.53
C PRO A 149 -12.30 -5.98 -18.28
N GLY A 150 -11.65 -6.91 -17.56
CA GLY A 150 -10.64 -7.81 -18.12
C GLY A 150 -9.26 -7.18 -18.41
N ARG A 151 -9.06 -5.85 -18.18
CA ARG A 151 -7.83 -5.16 -18.58
C ARG A 151 -6.76 -5.06 -17.49
N LEU A 152 -7.02 -5.50 -16.27
CA LEU A 152 -6.03 -5.48 -15.18
C LEU A 152 -4.75 -6.28 -15.51
N PRO A 153 -4.78 -7.48 -16.14
CA PRO A 153 -3.55 -8.19 -16.52
C PRO A 153 -2.64 -7.39 -17.47
N ASN A 154 -3.23 -6.65 -18.41
CA ASN A 154 -2.48 -5.77 -19.32
C ASN A 154 -1.79 -4.63 -18.54
N LEU A 155 -2.48 -4.06 -17.54
CA LEU A 155 -1.90 -3.03 -16.69
C LEU A 155 -0.74 -3.57 -15.86
N ILE A 156 -0.91 -4.74 -15.23
CA ILE A 156 0.15 -5.41 -14.46
C ILE A 156 1.38 -5.67 -15.34
N THR A 157 1.18 -6.21 -16.54
CA THR A 157 2.26 -6.47 -17.50
C THR A 157 3.01 -5.17 -17.86
N ARG A 158 2.28 -4.08 -18.15
CA ARG A 158 2.88 -2.77 -18.42
C ARG A 158 3.70 -2.25 -17.24
N PHE A 159 3.19 -2.40 -16.00
CA PHE A 159 3.92 -1.98 -14.81
C PHE A 159 5.19 -2.78 -14.62
N LYS A 160 5.14 -4.11 -14.72
CA LYS A 160 6.31 -4.99 -14.55
C LYS A 160 7.39 -4.74 -15.59
N ASN A 161 7.01 -4.60 -16.83
CA ASN A 161 7.96 -4.53 -17.93
C ASN A 161 8.56 -3.13 -18.13
N HIS A 162 7.82 -2.08 -17.76
CA HIS A 162 8.19 -0.70 -18.10
C HIS A 162 8.03 0.28 -16.94
N THR A 163 6.84 0.35 -16.31
CA THR A 163 6.45 1.49 -15.47
C THR A 163 7.30 1.58 -14.20
N LEU A 164 7.61 0.47 -13.53
CA LEU A 164 8.44 0.46 -12.31
C LEU A 164 9.80 1.14 -12.55
N LYS A 165 10.51 0.73 -13.60
CA LYS A 165 11.83 1.30 -13.95
C LYS A 165 11.74 2.76 -14.36
N LEU A 166 10.65 3.14 -15.02
CA LEU A 166 10.43 4.53 -15.44
C LEU A 166 10.10 5.41 -14.22
N PHE A 167 9.38 4.91 -13.22
CA PHE A 167 9.17 5.62 -11.96
C PHE A 167 10.49 5.85 -11.25
N GLU A 168 11.34 4.82 -11.10
CA GLU A 168 12.67 4.95 -10.51
C GLU A 168 13.55 5.95 -11.27
N LYS A 169 13.55 5.91 -12.59
CA LYS A 169 14.26 6.89 -13.45
C LYS A 169 13.83 8.32 -13.17
N GLN A 170 12.57 8.53 -12.84
CA GLN A 170 11.99 9.84 -12.53
C GLN A 170 11.93 10.12 -11.02
N HIS A 171 12.74 9.43 -10.21
CA HIS A 171 12.86 9.62 -8.76
C HIS A 171 11.56 9.40 -7.96
N MET A 172 10.65 8.59 -8.49
CA MET A 172 9.46 8.11 -7.78
C MET A 172 9.77 6.73 -7.18
N GLU A 173 9.78 6.63 -5.86
CA GLU A 173 10.13 5.38 -5.18
C GLU A 173 8.93 4.44 -5.12
N ASN A 174 9.08 3.22 -5.66
CA ASN A 174 8.07 2.17 -5.63
C ASN A 174 8.00 1.52 -4.24
N ILE A 175 6.87 1.65 -3.53
CA ILE A 175 6.69 1.16 -2.17
C ILE A 175 5.86 -0.11 -2.09
N ALA A 176 4.64 -0.12 -2.63
CA ALA A 176 3.73 -1.24 -2.55
C ALA A 176 2.74 -1.25 -3.72
N TYR A 177 2.36 -2.46 -4.16
CA TYR A 177 1.40 -2.67 -5.24
C TYR A 177 0.41 -3.77 -4.85
N PHE A 178 -0.87 -3.47 -5.03
CA PHE A 178 -1.98 -4.35 -4.67
C PHE A 178 -3.00 -4.44 -5.79
N THR A 179 -3.68 -5.57 -5.87
CA THR A 179 -4.89 -5.74 -6.68
C THR A 179 -6.11 -5.82 -5.77
N SER A 180 -7.18 -5.10 -6.09
CA SER A 180 -8.42 -5.19 -5.32
C SER A 180 -9.08 -6.56 -5.47
N ILE A 181 -9.74 -6.99 -4.39
CA ILE A 181 -10.61 -8.16 -4.36
C ILE A 181 -12.04 -7.62 -4.39
N GLU A 182 -12.59 -7.44 -5.59
CA GLU A 182 -13.95 -6.92 -5.74
C GLU A 182 -14.86 -7.97 -6.37
N ASN A 183 -16.11 -7.99 -5.89
CA ASN A 183 -17.14 -8.95 -6.34
C ASN A 183 -17.88 -8.51 -7.61
N GLU A 184 -17.60 -7.31 -8.16
CA GLU A 184 -18.46 -6.68 -9.19
C GLU A 184 -17.72 -6.33 -10.51
N GLY A 185 -16.70 -7.06 -10.88
CA GLY A 185 -16.14 -6.97 -12.24
C GLY A 185 -15.22 -5.77 -12.52
N GLN A 186 -15.12 -4.77 -11.66
CA GLN A 186 -14.15 -3.67 -11.78
C GLN A 186 -12.90 -3.95 -10.96
N SER A 187 -11.86 -4.44 -11.62
CA SER A 187 -10.57 -4.67 -10.97
C SER A 187 -9.78 -3.38 -10.84
N LYS A 188 -9.13 -3.19 -9.68
CA LYS A 188 -8.27 -2.02 -9.42
C LYS A 188 -6.84 -2.43 -9.16
N LEU A 189 -5.92 -1.60 -9.62
CA LEU A 189 -4.54 -1.56 -9.14
C LEU A 189 -4.43 -0.43 -8.13
N VAL A 190 -4.05 -0.75 -6.89
CA VAL A 190 -3.82 0.20 -5.80
C VAL A 190 -2.34 0.18 -5.49
N TYR A 191 -1.69 1.34 -5.48
CA TYR A 191 -0.26 1.38 -5.19
C TYR A 191 0.19 2.63 -4.45
N LEU A 192 1.30 2.50 -3.74
CA LEU A 192 1.97 3.54 -3.01
C LEU A 192 3.31 3.87 -3.66
N LEU A 193 3.52 5.15 -3.91
CA LEU A 193 4.83 5.73 -4.22
C LEU A 193 5.29 6.60 -3.04
N ALA A 194 6.60 6.79 -2.90
CA ALA A 194 7.15 7.80 -2.02
C ALA A 194 7.91 8.86 -2.83
N HIS A 195 7.79 10.10 -2.39
CA HIS A 195 8.41 11.28 -2.99
C HIS A 195 9.06 12.13 -1.90
N LYS A 196 10.09 12.90 -2.24
CA LYS A 196 10.69 13.85 -1.30
C LYS A 196 9.73 14.97 -0.88
N SER A 197 8.85 15.39 -1.80
CA SER A 197 7.79 16.37 -1.57
C SER A 197 6.74 16.30 -2.68
N GLU A 198 5.59 16.95 -2.51
CA GLU A 198 4.58 17.07 -3.57
C GLU A 198 5.10 17.85 -4.78
N GLU A 199 5.98 18.83 -4.55
CA GLU A 199 6.62 19.59 -5.63
C GLU A 199 7.52 18.69 -6.48
N GLU A 200 8.36 17.86 -5.83
CA GLU A 200 9.20 16.89 -6.54
C GLU A 200 8.35 15.83 -7.26
N ALA A 201 7.25 15.39 -6.66
CA ALA A 201 6.29 14.51 -7.32
C ALA A 201 5.74 15.14 -8.61
N ALA A 202 5.35 16.42 -8.57
CA ALA A 202 4.83 17.13 -9.75
C ALA A 202 5.86 17.19 -10.88
N LYS A 203 7.14 17.47 -10.57
CA LYS A 203 8.25 17.45 -11.53
C LYS A 203 8.45 16.05 -12.12
N SER A 204 8.49 15.02 -11.27
CA SER A 204 8.65 13.63 -11.68
C SER A 204 7.51 13.15 -12.59
N TRP A 205 6.26 13.47 -12.24
CA TRP A 205 5.11 13.16 -13.08
C TRP A 205 5.13 13.89 -14.44
N THR A 206 5.61 15.13 -14.45
CA THR A 206 5.76 15.90 -15.72
C THR A 206 6.79 15.23 -16.62
N ALA A 207 7.97 14.89 -16.10
CA ALA A 207 9.01 14.21 -16.85
C ALA A 207 8.58 12.81 -17.32
N PHE A 208 7.89 12.04 -16.45
CA PHE A 208 7.36 10.72 -16.79
C PHE A 208 6.38 10.76 -17.98
N ARG A 209 5.44 11.72 -17.98
CA ARG A 209 4.40 11.79 -19.03
C ARG A 209 4.94 12.06 -20.42
N VAL A 210 6.09 12.73 -20.53
CA VAL A 210 6.73 13.05 -21.81
C VAL A 210 7.88 12.10 -22.19
N ASP A 211 8.19 11.12 -21.33
CA ASP A 211 9.24 10.15 -21.60
C ASP A 211 8.86 9.27 -22.82
N PRO A 212 9.67 9.26 -23.90
CA PRO A 212 9.35 8.48 -25.10
C PRO A 212 9.15 6.99 -24.84
N THR A 213 9.89 6.42 -23.87
CA THR A 213 9.76 5.00 -23.49
C THR A 213 8.41 4.74 -22.85
N TRP A 214 7.93 5.68 -22.02
CA TRP A 214 6.59 5.60 -21.44
C TRP A 214 5.51 5.68 -22.53
N ILE A 215 5.63 6.65 -23.44
CA ILE A 215 4.66 6.85 -24.52
C ILE A 215 4.55 5.57 -25.36
N ALA A 216 5.68 5.00 -25.78
CA ALA A 216 5.72 3.77 -26.56
C ALA A 216 5.11 2.57 -25.79
N ALA A 217 5.44 2.42 -24.50
CA ALA A 217 4.91 1.33 -23.67
C ALA A 217 3.38 1.45 -23.44
N ARG A 218 2.90 2.67 -23.21
CA ARG A 218 1.47 2.96 -23.10
C ARG A 218 0.74 2.60 -24.40
N ASP A 219 1.20 3.13 -25.52
CA ASP A 219 0.55 2.97 -26.80
C ASP A 219 0.55 1.50 -27.26
N ALA A 220 1.65 0.78 -27.05
CA ALA A 220 1.73 -0.65 -27.32
C ALA A 220 0.75 -1.47 -26.45
N SER A 221 0.61 -1.11 -25.17
CA SER A 221 -0.30 -1.83 -24.24
C SER A 221 -1.77 -1.52 -24.48
N GLU A 222 -2.07 -0.39 -25.10
CA GLU A 222 -3.43 0.10 -25.37
C GLU A 222 -3.87 -0.04 -26.83
N LYS A 223 -3.06 -0.73 -27.68
CA LYS A 223 -3.38 -0.94 -29.11
C LYS A 223 -4.76 -1.60 -29.33
N ASP A 224 -5.18 -2.46 -28.39
CA ASP A 224 -6.47 -3.17 -28.40
C ASP A 224 -7.51 -2.47 -27.52
N GLY A 225 -7.33 -1.17 -27.26
CA GLY A 225 -8.22 -0.33 -26.47
C GLY A 225 -7.66 0.10 -25.12
N LYS A 226 -8.32 1.08 -24.53
CA LYS A 226 -7.97 1.67 -23.24
C LYS A 226 -7.93 0.62 -22.12
N ILE A 227 -6.98 0.76 -21.20
CA ILE A 227 -6.83 -0.14 -20.05
C ILE A 227 -7.49 0.44 -18.79
N VAL A 228 -7.23 1.71 -18.49
CA VAL A 228 -7.65 2.37 -17.25
C VAL A 228 -8.82 3.30 -17.53
N GLU A 229 -9.92 3.08 -16.82
CA GLU A 229 -11.11 3.93 -16.88
C GLU A 229 -10.92 5.20 -16.06
N LYS A 230 -10.49 5.06 -14.80
CA LYS A 230 -10.36 6.14 -13.81
C LYS A 230 -9.05 6.04 -13.06
N VAL A 231 -8.44 7.20 -12.77
CA VAL A 231 -7.28 7.35 -11.90
C VAL A 231 -7.65 8.26 -10.75
N GLU A 232 -7.41 7.79 -9.52
CA GLU A 232 -7.51 8.57 -8.29
C GLU A 232 -6.13 8.65 -7.65
N SER A 233 -5.82 9.78 -7.04
CA SER A 233 -4.54 10.02 -6.35
C SER A 233 -4.77 10.87 -5.13
N VAL A 234 -4.08 10.54 -4.04
CA VAL A 234 -4.06 11.32 -2.81
C VAL A 234 -2.64 11.34 -2.24
N PHE A 235 -2.15 12.53 -1.90
CA PHE A 235 -0.91 12.69 -1.17
C PHE A 235 -1.14 12.54 0.32
N LEU A 236 -0.24 11.80 0.97
CA LEU A 236 -0.38 11.32 2.33
C LEU A 236 0.89 11.61 3.13
N LYS A 237 0.75 12.15 4.35
CA LYS A 237 1.84 12.26 5.33
C LYS A 237 1.72 11.16 6.38
N PRO A 238 2.79 10.41 6.67
CA PRO A 238 2.77 9.38 7.69
C PRO A 238 2.62 10.00 9.08
N LEU A 239 1.83 9.36 9.93
CA LEU A 239 1.73 9.69 11.35
C LEU A 239 2.97 9.20 12.11
N SER A 240 3.25 9.82 13.28
CA SER A 240 4.43 9.53 14.10
C SER A 240 4.56 8.06 14.50
N PHE A 241 3.44 7.36 14.66
CA PHE A 241 3.36 5.95 15.01
C PHE A 241 3.25 5.00 13.81
N SER A 242 3.23 5.53 12.57
CA SER A 242 3.23 4.71 11.36
C SER A 242 4.53 3.90 11.23
N LYS A 243 4.44 2.61 10.83
CA LYS A 243 5.63 1.80 10.49
C LYS A 243 6.23 2.22 9.15
N MET A 244 5.41 2.69 8.22
CA MET A 244 5.85 3.33 6.97
C MET A 244 5.96 4.84 7.20
N LYS A 245 7.20 5.35 7.22
CA LYS A 245 7.54 6.77 7.44
C LYS A 245 8.33 7.32 6.27
#